data_3b6deb2a045d638630911e628a6d35e6
#
_entry.id   3b6deb2a045d638630911e628a6d35e6
#
_cell.length_a   1.000
_cell.length_b   1.000
_cell.length_c   1.000
_cell.angle_alpha   90.00
_cell.angle_beta   90.00
_cell.angle_gamma   90.00
#
_symmetry.space_group_name_H-M   'P 1'
#
loop_
_entity.id
_entity.type
_entity.pdbx_description
1 polymer ?
#
loop_
_entity_poly.entity_id
_entity_poly.type
_entity_poly.pdbx_seq_one_letter_code
_entity_poly.pdbx_strand_id
1 'polypeptide(L)'
;MSQFVEQFKSNIDADSARSDFPEITDSETPIWRGGPATSSMADKYILSIMVLLVHIAFFLGELLDTPEGEGQANFVLSVVIWSIDTTGVMGFVICMLILTKINHYANFSTSGKWTTSWLLICCIIPLLWKLMDVVEWIGGFFDSGFSSPLPSWNYSWFAPLGLLSFVVMVSLTVLYQRSFHYAITDKRIHIRQRFLYFET
;
A
#
# COMPACT_ATOMS: atom_id res chain seq x y z
N MET A 1 34.40 -0.50 28.15
CA MET A 1 33.24 -1.04 27.43
C MET A 1 32.18 -1.37 28.49
N SER A 2 30.90 -0.97 28.34
CA SER A 2 29.92 -1.12 29.42
C SER A 2 29.51 -2.59 29.57
N GLN A 3 29.20 -3.02 30.81
CA GLN A 3 28.65 -4.35 31.13
C GLN A 3 27.44 -4.73 30.23
N PHE A 4 26.71 -3.73 29.76
CA PHE A 4 25.61 -3.86 28.82
C PHE A 4 26.05 -4.50 27.47
N VAL A 5 27.18 -4.08 26.92
CA VAL A 5 27.71 -4.64 25.65
C VAL A 5 28.19 -6.09 25.84
N GLU A 6 28.75 -6.41 26.98
CA GLU A 6 29.19 -7.79 27.26
C GLU A 6 28.01 -8.76 27.43
N GLN A 7 26.90 -8.31 28.01
CA GLN A 7 25.69 -9.09 28.18
C GLN A 7 25.05 -9.45 26.82
N PHE A 8 25.13 -8.57 25.82
CA PHE A 8 24.66 -8.86 24.46
C PHE A 8 25.60 -9.78 23.69
N LYS A 9 26.92 -9.66 23.88
CA LYS A 9 27.92 -10.53 23.24
C LYS A 9 27.75 -12.01 23.60
N SER A 10 27.29 -12.32 24.81
CA SER A 10 27.13 -13.69 25.30
C SER A 10 25.97 -14.46 24.66
N ASN A 11 25.04 -13.76 23.98
CA ASN A 11 23.80 -14.35 23.46
C ASN A 11 23.78 -14.48 21.92
N ILE A 12 24.87 -14.13 21.22
CA ILE A 12 24.92 -14.17 19.76
C ILE A 12 25.90 -15.25 19.31
N ASP A 13 25.37 -16.17 18.52
CA ASP A 13 26.21 -17.11 17.76
C ASP A 13 26.94 -16.36 16.64
N ALA A 14 28.23 -16.15 16.83
CA ALA A 14 29.07 -15.40 15.92
C ALA A 14 29.20 -16.08 14.55
N ASP A 15 29.16 -17.41 14.52
CA ASP A 15 29.27 -18.17 13.28
C ASP A 15 27.98 -18.06 12.45
N SER A 16 26.83 -18.08 13.12
CA SER A 16 25.54 -17.82 12.48
C SER A 16 25.45 -16.39 11.96
N ALA A 17 25.95 -15.38 12.69
CA ALA A 17 25.96 -14.01 12.22
C ALA A 17 26.85 -13.83 10.97
N ARG A 18 28.01 -14.48 10.92
CA ARG A 18 28.89 -14.46 9.75
C ARG A 18 28.33 -15.20 8.55
N SER A 19 27.58 -16.28 8.77
CA SER A 19 26.91 -16.99 7.68
C SER A 19 25.84 -16.15 7.00
N ASP A 20 25.10 -15.36 7.78
CA ASP A 20 24.07 -14.45 7.25
C ASP A 20 24.66 -13.18 6.63
N PHE A 21 25.81 -12.73 7.13
CA PHE A 21 26.54 -11.54 6.69
C PHE A 21 28.01 -11.90 6.39
N PRO A 22 28.30 -12.45 5.21
CA PRO A 22 29.68 -12.85 4.85
C PRO A 22 30.66 -11.67 4.79
N GLU A 23 30.17 -10.45 4.83
CA GLU A 23 30.96 -9.21 4.84
C GLU A 23 31.55 -8.91 6.23
N ILE A 24 31.10 -9.60 7.28
CA ILE A 24 31.66 -9.47 8.63
C ILE A 24 33.03 -10.13 8.64
N THR A 25 34.07 -9.31 8.82
CA THR A 25 35.48 -9.79 8.87
C THR A 25 35.76 -10.49 10.19
N ASP A 26 36.81 -11.34 10.21
CA ASP A 26 37.26 -12.05 11.42
C ASP A 26 37.69 -11.11 12.54
N SER A 27 38.08 -9.88 12.17
CA SER A 27 38.47 -8.83 13.12
C SER A 27 37.30 -8.10 13.77
N GLU A 28 36.05 -8.41 13.37
CA GLU A 28 34.85 -7.82 13.90
C GLU A 28 34.12 -8.79 14.82
N THR A 29 33.58 -8.25 15.92
CA THR A 29 32.79 -9.02 16.87
C THR A 29 31.32 -8.64 16.71
N PRO A 30 30.42 -9.58 16.28
CA PRO A 30 29.00 -9.34 16.24
C PRO A 30 28.45 -9.05 17.64
N ILE A 31 27.63 -7.98 17.77
CA ILE A 31 27.04 -7.56 19.04
C ILE A 31 25.53 -7.80 19.02
N TRP A 32 24.89 -7.56 17.88
CA TRP A 32 23.46 -7.73 17.72
C TRP A 32 23.12 -8.07 16.27
N ARG A 33 22.08 -8.86 16.09
CA ARG A 33 21.50 -9.13 14.79
C ARG A 33 19.96 -9.17 14.89
N GLY A 34 19.27 -8.76 13.83
CA GLY A 34 17.81 -8.79 13.80
C GLY A 34 17.24 -8.10 12.56
N GLY A 35 15.93 -7.90 12.58
CA GLY A 35 15.20 -7.18 11.56
C GLY A 35 14.47 -5.97 12.14
N PRO A 36 13.82 -5.15 11.28
CA PRO A 36 13.05 -4.00 11.74
C PRO A 36 11.83 -4.43 12.55
N ALA A 37 11.51 -3.68 13.58
CA ALA A 37 10.27 -3.87 14.34
C ALA A 37 9.04 -3.61 13.46
N THR A 38 7.91 -4.26 13.77
CA THR A 38 6.64 -4.04 13.03
C THR A 38 6.18 -2.58 13.09
N SER A 39 6.45 -1.92 14.23
CA SER A 39 6.14 -0.50 14.41
C SER A 39 6.88 0.44 13.44
N SER A 40 8.03 0.02 12.92
CA SER A 40 8.77 0.82 11.92
C SER A 40 8.07 0.87 10.55
N MET A 41 7.08 0.02 10.31
CA MET A 41 6.26 -0.03 9.09
C MET A 41 4.84 0.49 9.32
N ALA A 42 4.58 1.15 10.46
CA ALA A 42 3.25 1.64 10.83
C ALA A 42 2.65 2.58 9.78
N ASP A 43 3.47 3.43 9.15
CA ASP A 43 3.10 4.31 8.06
C ASP A 43 2.46 3.56 6.87
N LYS A 44 3.01 2.41 6.50
CA LYS A 44 2.52 1.58 5.39
C LYS A 44 1.23 0.84 5.74
N TYR A 45 1.10 0.39 6.99
CA TYR A 45 -0.15 -0.21 7.46
C TYR A 45 -1.27 0.83 7.53
N ILE A 46 -0.99 2.04 8.05
CA ILE A 46 -1.95 3.15 8.06
C ILE A 46 -2.37 3.51 6.63
N LEU A 47 -1.42 3.61 5.70
CA LEU A 47 -1.70 3.88 4.30
C LEU A 47 -2.62 2.80 3.70
N SER A 48 -2.38 1.52 4.01
CA SER A 48 -3.22 0.41 3.54
C SER A 48 -4.67 0.54 4.03
N ILE A 49 -4.84 0.94 5.29
CA ILE A 49 -6.16 1.21 5.87
C ILE A 49 -6.81 2.41 5.19
N MET A 50 -6.07 3.49 4.95
CA MET A 50 -6.62 4.67 4.26
C MET A 50 -7.09 4.33 2.84
N VAL A 51 -6.33 3.53 2.10
CA VAL A 51 -6.72 3.05 0.77
C VAL A 51 -8.03 2.26 0.85
N LEU A 52 -8.15 1.35 1.80
CA LEU A 52 -9.39 0.59 2.03
C LEU A 52 -10.57 1.51 2.36
N LEU A 53 -10.36 2.49 3.25
CA LEU A 53 -11.40 3.44 3.63
C LEU A 53 -11.89 4.29 2.47
N VAL A 54 -11.00 4.74 1.58
CA VAL A 54 -11.39 5.45 0.36
C VAL A 54 -12.28 4.57 -0.53
N HIS A 55 -11.90 3.32 -0.75
CA HIS A 55 -12.74 2.40 -1.54
C HIS A 55 -14.10 2.13 -0.89
N ILE A 56 -14.12 1.93 0.43
CA ILE A 56 -15.39 1.75 1.17
C ILE A 56 -16.27 2.99 1.09
N ALA A 57 -15.70 4.19 1.17
CA ALA A 57 -16.47 5.43 1.07
C ALA A 57 -17.18 5.55 -0.28
N PHE A 58 -16.50 5.21 -1.38
CA PHE A 58 -17.11 5.22 -2.71
C PHE A 58 -18.11 4.08 -2.92
N PHE A 59 -17.87 2.91 -2.34
CA PHE A 59 -18.83 1.81 -2.32
C PHE A 59 -20.10 2.18 -1.53
N LEU A 60 -19.97 2.78 -0.34
CA LEU A 60 -21.11 3.20 0.47
C LEU A 60 -21.88 4.35 -0.16
N GLY A 61 -21.25 5.19 -0.98
CA GLY A 61 -21.93 6.24 -1.72
C GLY A 61 -23.08 5.70 -2.57
N GLU A 62 -22.88 4.57 -3.26
CA GLU A 62 -23.94 3.90 -4.02
C GLU A 62 -25.04 3.31 -3.12
N LEU A 63 -24.65 2.71 -1.98
CA LEU A 63 -25.60 2.09 -1.04
C LEU A 63 -26.49 3.11 -0.31
N LEU A 64 -25.96 4.31 -0.10
CA LEU A 64 -26.64 5.38 0.64
C LEU A 64 -27.45 6.30 -0.29
N ASP A 65 -27.32 6.12 -1.59
CA ASP A 65 -28.18 6.75 -2.60
C ASP A 65 -29.56 6.05 -2.58
N THR A 66 -30.18 6.07 -1.40
CA THR A 66 -31.53 5.56 -1.21
C THR A 66 -32.52 6.57 -1.79
N PRO A 67 -33.56 6.09 -2.50
CA PRO A 67 -34.60 6.95 -3.02
C PRO A 67 -35.24 7.75 -1.89
N GLU A 68 -35.48 9.02 -2.16
CA GLU A 68 -36.12 10.04 -1.34
C GLU A 68 -37.12 9.51 -0.31
N GLY A 69 -36.65 9.19 0.88
CA GLY A 69 -37.44 8.68 1.99
C GLY A 69 -36.83 9.13 3.32
N GLU A 70 -37.24 10.32 3.76
CA GLU A 70 -37.40 10.75 5.15
C GLU A 70 -36.46 10.09 6.20
N GLY A 71 -35.18 10.40 6.14
CA GLY A 71 -34.28 10.23 7.25
C GLY A 71 -33.36 11.44 7.31
N GLN A 72 -33.35 12.17 8.43
CA GLN A 72 -32.39 13.24 8.65
C GLN A 72 -30.97 12.65 8.64
N ALA A 73 -30.41 12.44 7.46
CA ALA A 73 -29.00 12.15 7.33
C ALA A 73 -28.24 13.35 7.94
N ASN A 74 -27.32 13.08 8.83
CA ASN A 74 -26.45 14.12 9.39
C ASN A 74 -25.88 14.92 8.22
N PHE A 75 -25.89 16.25 8.33
CA PHE A 75 -25.39 17.17 7.30
C PHE A 75 -24.04 16.73 6.70
N VAL A 76 -23.11 16.25 7.53
CA VAL A 76 -21.80 15.74 7.11
C VAL A 76 -21.95 14.52 6.18
N LEU A 77 -22.82 13.58 6.53
CA LEU A 77 -23.08 12.39 5.72
C LEU A 77 -23.71 12.77 4.38
N SER A 78 -24.67 13.69 4.37
CA SER A 78 -25.29 14.19 3.14
C SER A 78 -24.27 14.87 2.21
N VAL A 79 -23.35 15.66 2.76
CA VAL A 79 -22.26 16.28 1.97
C VAL A 79 -21.32 15.24 1.38
N VAL A 80 -20.96 14.20 2.16
CA VAL A 80 -20.11 13.10 1.68
C VAL A 80 -20.78 12.33 0.56
N ILE A 81 -22.05 11.93 0.73
CA ILE A 81 -22.82 11.21 -0.29
C ILE A 81 -22.94 12.05 -1.57
N TRP A 82 -23.35 13.31 -1.43
CA TRP A 82 -23.44 14.24 -2.56
C TRP A 82 -22.09 14.40 -3.30
N SER A 83 -20.99 14.52 -2.55
CA SER A 83 -19.66 14.62 -3.14
C SER A 83 -19.28 13.36 -3.93
N ILE A 84 -19.58 12.18 -3.39
CA ILE A 84 -19.30 10.88 -4.03
C ILE A 84 -20.13 10.72 -5.29
N ASP A 85 -21.43 10.98 -5.22
CA ASP A 85 -22.34 10.89 -6.37
C ASP A 85 -21.96 11.87 -7.48
N THR A 86 -21.70 13.12 -7.14
CA THR A 86 -21.35 14.16 -8.10
C THR A 86 -20.00 13.91 -8.79
N THR A 87 -19.03 13.34 -8.07
CA THR A 87 -17.66 13.18 -8.59
C THR A 87 -17.42 11.82 -9.26
N GLY A 88 -18.16 10.80 -8.91
CA GLY A 88 -18.05 9.47 -9.51
C GLY A 88 -16.64 8.89 -9.48
N VAL A 89 -16.29 8.13 -10.51
CA VAL A 89 -14.94 7.52 -10.63
C VAL A 89 -13.83 8.57 -10.65
N MET A 90 -14.09 9.77 -11.21
CA MET A 90 -13.10 10.86 -11.21
C MET A 90 -12.80 11.37 -9.80
N GLY A 91 -13.82 11.44 -8.94
CA GLY A 91 -13.62 11.80 -7.53
C GLY A 91 -12.77 10.77 -6.79
N PHE A 92 -12.99 9.47 -7.03
CA PHE A 92 -12.13 8.43 -6.52
C PHE A 92 -10.67 8.61 -6.97
N VAL A 93 -10.46 8.81 -8.27
CA VAL A 93 -9.12 9.04 -8.84
C VAL A 93 -8.45 10.25 -8.18
N ILE A 94 -9.16 11.36 -8.02
CA ILE A 94 -8.63 12.56 -7.35
C ILE A 94 -8.24 12.24 -5.91
N CYS A 95 -9.09 11.59 -5.13
CA CYS A 95 -8.77 11.18 -3.75
C CYS A 95 -7.53 10.29 -3.69
N MET A 96 -7.42 9.32 -4.58
CA MET A 96 -6.26 8.42 -4.64
C MET A 96 -4.98 9.14 -5.09
N LEU A 97 -5.07 10.11 -6.02
CA LEU A 97 -3.93 10.95 -6.42
C LEU A 97 -3.45 11.85 -5.28
N ILE A 98 -4.38 12.43 -4.49
CA ILE A 98 -4.03 13.19 -3.29
C ILE A 98 -3.30 12.29 -2.29
N LEU A 99 -3.83 11.10 -2.03
CA LEU A 99 -3.21 10.12 -1.13
C LEU A 99 -1.82 9.70 -1.64
N THR A 100 -1.68 9.48 -2.94
CA THR A 100 -0.39 9.19 -3.59
C THR A 100 0.60 10.33 -3.39
N LYS A 101 0.14 11.57 -3.54
CA LYS A 101 0.98 12.76 -3.36
C LYS A 101 1.43 12.91 -1.91
N ILE A 102 0.51 12.72 -0.95
CA ILE A 102 0.83 12.73 0.48
C ILE A 102 1.86 11.64 0.79
N ASN A 103 1.64 10.41 0.32
CA ASN A 103 2.58 9.31 0.51
C ASN A 103 3.95 9.62 -0.10
N HIS A 104 4.00 10.22 -1.28
CA HIS A 104 5.25 10.58 -1.93
C HIS A 104 6.06 11.60 -1.11
N TYR A 105 5.40 12.62 -0.55
CA TYR A 105 6.09 13.60 0.30
C TYR A 105 6.44 13.09 1.69
N ALA A 106 5.63 12.20 2.26
CA ALA A 106 5.92 11.59 3.56
C ALA A 106 7.07 10.57 3.51
N ASN A 107 7.26 9.91 2.36
CA ASN A 107 8.27 8.88 2.17
C ASN A 107 9.45 9.40 1.35
N PHE A 108 10.35 10.17 1.98
CA PHE A 108 11.60 10.61 1.35
C PHE A 108 12.60 9.48 1.08
N SER A 109 12.38 8.29 1.62
CA SER A 109 13.26 7.14 1.43
C SER A 109 12.93 6.35 0.16
N THR A 110 13.92 5.64 -0.36
CA THR A 110 13.78 4.73 -1.51
C THR A 110 12.71 3.65 -1.32
N SER A 111 12.35 3.37 -0.08
CA SER A 111 11.37 2.36 0.31
C SER A 111 9.91 2.71 -0.06
N GLY A 112 9.62 3.98 -0.35
CA GLY A 112 8.27 4.43 -0.71
C GLY A 112 7.88 4.23 -2.18
N LYS A 113 8.81 3.83 -3.05
CA LYS A 113 8.56 3.75 -4.49
C LYS A 113 7.48 2.72 -4.85
N TRP A 114 7.51 1.55 -4.25
CA TRP A 114 6.53 0.51 -4.54
C TRP A 114 5.12 0.87 -4.05
N THR A 115 4.99 1.55 -2.90
CA THR A 115 3.70 2.02 -2.39
C THR A 115 3.08 3.07 -3.30
N THR A 116 3.89 4.02 -3.78
CA THR A 116 3.47 5.02 -4.76
C THR A 116 3.01 4.38 -6.07
N SER A 117 3.76 3.40 -6.58
CA SER A 117 3.39 2.67 -7.79
C SER A 117 2.08 1.91 -7.62
N TRP A 118 1.89 1.26 -6.45
CA TRP A 118 0.65 0.56 -6.16
C TRP A 118 -0.57 1.49 -6.09
N LEU A 119 -0.43 2.65 -5.43
CA LEU A 119 -1.50 3.66 -5.39
C LEU A 119 -1.89 4.16 -6.78
N LEU A 120 -0.91 4.36 -7.67
CA LEU A 120 -1.18 4.71 -9.06
C LEU A 120 -1.92 3.59 -9.81
N ILE A 121 -1.56 2.33 -9.58
CA ILE A 121 -2.29 1.18 -10.15
C ILE A 121 -3.74 1.18 -9.66
N CYS A 122 -3.99 1.43 -8.36
CA CYS A 122 -5.33 1.56 -7.82
C CYS A 122 -6.14 2.70 -8.47
N CYS A 123 -5.50 3.80 -8.89
CA CYS A 123 -6.15 4.86 -9.66
C CYS A 123 -6.51 4.42 -11.08
N ILE A 124 -5.58 3.73 -11.73
CA ILE A 124 -5.67 3.40 -13.16
C ILE A 124 -6.73 2.33 -13.42
N ILE A 125 -6.86 1.33 -12.54
CA ILE A 125 -7.79 0.20 -12.75
C ILE A 125 -9.25 0.67 -12.91
N PRO A 126 -9.87 1.41 -11.97
CA PRO A 126 -11.23 1.88 -12.14
C PRO A 126 -11.41 2.83 -13.33
N LEU A 127 -10.39 3.67 -13.56
CA LEU A 127 -10.41 4.63 -14.67
C LEU A 127 -10.42 3.91 -16.03
N LEU A 128 -9.54 2.95 -16.25
CA LEU A 128 -9.50 2.16 -17.49
C LEU A 128 -10.77 1.34 -17.68
N TRP A 129 -11.27 0.75 -16.60
CA TRP A 129 -12.50 -0.03 -16.64
C TRP A 129 -13.69 0.84 -17.07
N LYS A 130 -13.85 2.01 -16.44
CA LYS A 130 -14.89 2.97 -16.83
C LYS A 130 -14.70 3.49 -18.26
N LEU A 131 -13.46 3.70 -18.67
CA LEU A 131 -13.17 4.10 -20.05
C LEU A 131 -13.60 3.03 -21.06
N MET A 132 -13.43 1.75 -20.75
CA MET A 132 -13.90 0.65 -21.62
C MET A 132 -15.42 0.67 -21.77
N ASP A 133 -16.19 0.92 -20.72
CA ASP A 133 -17.63 1.10 -20.78
C ASP A 133 -18.01 2.26 -21.73
N VAL A 134 -17.31 3.39 -21.62
CA VAL A 134 -17.54 4.54 -22.50
C VAL A 134 -17.23 4.21 -23.97
N VAL A 135 -16.13 3.49 -24.21
CA VAL A 135 -15.76 3.06 -25.57
C VAL A 135 -16.81 2.09 -26.13
N GLU A 136 -17.32 1.15 -25.34
CA GLU A 136 -18.40 0.24 -25.76
C GLU A 136 -19.67 1.01 -26.08
N TRP A 137 -20.07 1.97 -25.25
CA TRP A 137 -21.22 2.83 -25.48
C TRP A 137 -21.09 3.63 -26.78
N ILE A 138 -19.92 4.25 -27.02
CA ILE A 138 -19.60 4.95 -28.27
C ILE A 138 -19.61 3.99 -29.45
N GLY A 139 -19.00 2.80 -29.29
CA GLY A 139 -18.97 1.76 -30.31
C GLY A 139 -20.35 1.30 -30.77
N GLY A 140 -21.31 1.22 -29.81
CA GLY A 140 -22.70 0.95 -30.12
C GLY A 140 -23.37 1.99 -31.02
N PHE A 141 -22.97 3.28 -30.87
CA PHE A 141 -23.42 4.36 -31.75
C PHE A 141 -22.95 4.22 -33.21
N PHE A 142 -21.75 3.65 -33.40
CA PHE A 142 -21.13 3.49 -34.71
C PHE A 142 -21.24 2.07 -35.26
N ASP A 143 -22.06 1.23 -34.63
CA ASP A 143 -22.25 -0.18 -35.03
C ASP A 143 -20.93 -0.97 -35.19
N SER A 144 -19.94 -0.62 -34.35
CA SER A 144 -18.56 -1.14 -34.45
C SER A 144 -18.41 -2.59 -34.00
N GLY A 145 -19.45 -3.18 -33.39
CA GLY A 145 -19.41 -4.55 -32.82
C GLY A 145 -18.42 -4.72 -31.65
N PHE A 146 -17.87 -3.63 -31.12
CA PHE A 146 -16.99 -3.71 -29.97
C PHE A 146 -17.79 -4.03 -28.71
N SER A 147 -17.43 -5.10 -28.01
CA SER A 147 -17.94 -5.47 -26.69
C SER A 147 -16.79 -5.55 -25.70
N SER A 148 -16.97 -4.93 -24.54
CA SER A 148 -15.99 -5.00 -23.47
C SER A 148 -15.87 -6.44 -22.94
N PRO A 149 -14.66 -6.97 -22.72
CA PRO A 149 -14.49 -8.27 -22.06
C PRO A 149 -14.79 -8.22 -20.55
N LEU A 150 -14.98 -7.02 -19.98
CA LEU A 150 -15.29 -6.80 -18.58
C LEU A 150 -16.77 -6.51 -18.41
N PRO A 151 -17.38 -6.88 -17.28
CA PRO A 151 -18.72 -6.46 -16.95
C PRO A 151 -18.79 -4.94 -16.84
N SER A 152 -19.98 -4.34 -17.08
CA SER A 152 -20.19 -2.91 -16.95
C SER A 152 -19.76 -2.42 -15.56
N TRP A 153 -19.10 -1.25 -15.55
CA TRP A 153 -18.66 -0.64 -14.30
C TRP A 153 -19.84 -0.22 -13.45
N ASN A 154 -19.82 -0.62 -12.18
CA ASN A 154 -20.66 -0.07 -11.13
C ASN A 154 -19.86 0.16 -9.86
N TYR A 155 -20.38 0.94 -8.92
CA TYR A 155 -19.66 1.29 -7.69
C TYR A 155 -19.46 0.10 -6.75
N SER A 156 -20.22 -0.98 -6.88
CA SER A 156 -20.03 -2.19 -6.08
C SER A 156 -18.66 -2.82 -6.28
N TRP A 157 -17.98 -2.55 -7.40
CA TRP A 157 -16.63 -3.00 -7.67
C TRP A 157 -15.57 -2.35 -6.76
N PHE A 158 -15.86 -1.20 -6.15
CA PHE A 158 -14.94 -0.60 -5.18
C PHE A 158 -14.72 -1.49 -3.96
N ALA A 159 -15.71 -2.25 -3.50
CA ALA A 159 -15.54 -3.14 -2.34
C ALA A 159 -14.51 -4.24 -2.59
N PRO A 160 -14.62 -5.10 -3.62
CA PRO A 160 -13.61 -6.13 -3.89
C PRO A 160 -12.26 -5.55 -4.29
N LEU A 161 -12.20 -4.43 -5.04
CA LEU A 161 -10.95 -3.77 -5.40
C LEU A 161 -10.26 -3.20 -4.16
N GLY A 162 -11.00 -2.60 -3.24
CA GLY A 162 -10.47 -2.08 -1.98
C GLY A 162 -9.92 -3.19 -1.09
N LEU A 163 -10.64 -4.30 -0.96
CA LEU A 163 -10.19 -5.45 -0.19
C LEU A 163 -8.92 -6.08 -0.82
N LEU A 164 -8.91 -6.25 -2.13
CA LEU A 164 -7.74 -6.76 -2.85
C LEU A 164 -6.53 -5.84 -2.64
N SER A 165 -6.72 -4.53 -2.81
CA SER A 165 -5.65 -3.53 -2.63
C SER A 165 -5.11 -3.55 -1.20
N PHE A 166 -5.98 -3.65 -0.20
CA PHE A 166 -5.58 -3.76 1.19
C PHE A 166 -4.74 -5.02 1.45
N VAL A 167 -5.21 -6.19 1.01
CA VAL A 167 -4.50 -7.47 1.18
C VAL A 167 -3.13 -7.43 0.50
N VAL A 168 -3.06 -6.90 -0.72
CA VAL A 168 -1.79 -6.79 -1.45
C VAL A 168 -0.83 -5.84 -0.73
N MET A 169 -1.29 -4.66 -0.29
CA MET A 169 -0.43 -3.70 0.41
C MET A 169 0.09 -4.25 1.73
N VAL A 170 -0.77 -4.90 2.52
CA VAL A 170 -0.36 -5.54 3.78
C VAL A 170 0.66 -6.65 3.51
N SER A 171 0.40 -7.52 2.53
CA SER A 171 1.31 -8.61 2.16
C SER A 171 2.67 -8.09 1.71
N LEU A 172 2.68 -7.09 0.83
CA LEU A 172 3.93 -6.45 0.37
C LEU A 172 4.66 -5.76 1.52
N THR A 173 3.95 -5.14 2.47
CA THR A 173 4.56 -4.52 3.65
C THR A 173 5.24 -5.57 4.53
N VAL A 174 4.60 -6.71 4.77
CA VAL A 174 5.19 -7.82 5.53
C VAL A 174 6.41 -8.39 4.82
N LEU A 175 6.33 -8.61 3.51
CA LEU A 175 7.46 -9.09 2.71
C LEU A 175 8.61 -8.09 2.73
N TYR A 176 8.31 -6.81 2.58
CA TYR A 176 9.28 -5.74 2.64
C TYR A 176 9.96 -5.68 4.01
N GLN A 177 9.20 -5.73 5.11
CA GLN A 177 9.74 -5.78 6.47
C GLN A 177 10.69 -6.97 6.66
N ARG A 178 10.30 -8.16 6.19
CA ARG A 178 11.10 -9.38 6.30
C ARG A 178 12.34 -9.38 5.40
N SER A 179 12.41 -8.47 4.44
CA SER A 179 13.56 -8.36 3.53
C SER A 179 14.78 -7.68 4.15
N PHE A 180 14.57 -6.96 5.26
CA PHE A 180 15.66 -6.25 5.94
C PHE A 180 16.27 -7.10 7.05
N HIS A 181 17.58 -7.20 7.02
CA HIS A 181 18.38 -7.82 8.04
C HIS A 181 19.48 -6.85 8.46
N TYR A 182 19.71 -6.75 9.75
CA TYR A 182 20.72 -5.89 10.35
C TYR A 182 21.67 -6.72 11.18
N ALA A 183 22.95 -6.40 11.11
CA ALA A 183 23.96 -6.87 12.05
C ALA A 183 24.77 -5.69 12.55
N ILE A 184 24.96 -5.59 13.85
CA ILE A 184 25.80 -4.59 14.50
C ILE A 184 27.03 -5.30 15.02
N THR A 185 28.20 -4.83 14.58
CA THR A 185 29.49 -5.26 15.07
C THR A 185 30.09 -4.17 15.97
N ASP A 186 31.24 -4.46 16.59
CA ASP A 186 32.01 -3.49 17.37
C ASP A 186 32.63 -2.36 16.53
N LYS A 187 32.58 -2.47 15.19
CA LYS A 187 33.19 -1.50 14.28
C LYS A 187 32.18 -0.81 13.36
N ARG A 188 31.12 -1.50 12.93
CA ARG A 188 30.15 -0.96 11.95
C ARG A 188 28.79 -1.64 12.02
N ILE A 189 27.83 -1.06 11.29
CA ILE A 189 26.50 -1.62 11.10
C ILE A 189 26.45 -2.19 9.68
N HIS A 190 26.06 -3.44 9.57
CA HIS A 190 25.78 -4.12 8.32
C HIS A 190 24.29 -4.10 8.08
N ILE A 191 23.87 -3.68 6.89
CA ILE A 191 22.48 -3.65 6.46
C ILE A 191 22.39 -4.46 5.18
N ARG A 192 21.56 -5.49 5.19
CA ARG A 192 21.28 -6.30 4.02
C ARG A 192 19.80 -6.20 3.70
N GLN A 193 19.49 -5.82 2.46
CA GLN A 193 18.13 -5.77 1.96
C GLN A 193 17.98 -6.75 0.81
N ARG A 194 17.00 -7.65 0.91
CA ARG A 194 16.71 -8.66 -0.10
C ARG A 194 15.22 -8.64 -0.39
N PHE A 195 14.80 -7.75 -1.28
CA PHE A 195 13.38 -7.58 -1.63
C PHE A 195 13.17 -7.94 -3.11
N LEU A 196 12.30 -8.93 -3.36
CA LEU A 196 11.85 -9.33 -4.70
C LEU A 196 13.01 -9.46 -5.73
N TYR A 197 13.99 -10.29 -5.50
CA TYR A 197 15.16 -10.52 -6.38
C TYR A 197 16.18 -9.38 -6.48
N PHE A 198 15.95 -8.25 -5.82
CA PHE A 198 16.93 -7.17 -5.75
C PHE A 198 17.70 -7.26 -4.42
N GLU A 199 18.99 -7.48 -4.51
CA GLU A 199 19.92 -7.45 -3.39
C GLU A 199 20.75 -6.16 -3.48
N THR A 200 20.72 -5.34 -2.42
CA THR A 200 21.51 -4.12 -2.28
C THR A 200 22.20 -4.09 -0.93
#